data_f113aa611805fb7d0dd1475f705ee8e2
#
_entry.id   f113aa611805fb7d0dd1475f705ee8e2
#
_cell.length_a   1.000
_cell.length_b   1.000
_cell.length_c   1.000
_cell.angle_alpha   90.00
_cell.angle_beta   90.00
_cell.angle_gamma   90.00
#
_symmetry.space_group_name_H-M   'P 1'
#
loop_
_entity.id
_entity.type
_entity.pdbx_description
1 polymer ?
#
loop_
_entity_poly.entity_id
_entity_poly.type
_entity_poly.pdbx_seq_one_letter_code
_entity_poly.pdbx_strand_id
1 'polypeptide(L)'
;MTWYKDILHLFTKLSEQSFQNIIRNGSYARAILNLVTSTVVLYVMTYVLLLIVKAVSPALGIKRMTGLTHFDIVSAFGNASFLIFQIILGAFVIWRLLILLGGTGTYKGVMRNYIYGLAYTNALRTVVLVLVHIVGLILFYVSMPKYVGDMAYLVTMFSQYYAVFIGAQLMRRYVNLGIVKTYIVMFVVALLSVSVLPQWLRFVHTLVK
;
A
#
# COMPACT_ATOMS: atom_id res chain seq x y z
N MET A 1 3.41 7.01 23.34
CA MET A 1 3.83 7.38 21.99
C MET A 1 2.60 7.36 21.07
N THR A 2 2.37 8.39 20.29
CA THR A 2 1.20 8.50 19.42
C THR A 2 1.36 7.55 18.25
N TRP A 3 0.30 6.81 17.91
CA TRP A 3 0.29 5.72 16.92
C TRP A 3 0.86 6.11 15.52
N TYR A 4 0.66 7.35 15.08
CA TYR A 4 1.17 7.87 13.80
C TYR A 4 2.70 8.05 13.79
N LYS A 5 3.34 8.15 14.97
CA LYS A 5 4.80 8.29 15.06
C LYS A 5 5.52 7.05 14.55
N ASP A 6 4.93 5.87 14.69
CA ASP A 6 5.55 4.64 14.19
C ASP A 6 5.70 4.66 12.67
N ILE A 7 4.68 5.13 11.95
CA ILE A 7 4.73 5.30 10.48
C ILE A 7 5.62 6.47 10.10
N LEU A 8 5.50 7.61 10.79
CA LEU A 8 6.33 8.78 10.51
C LEU A 8 7.82 8.46 10.71
N HIS A 9 8.17 7.70 11.74
CA HIS A 9 9.54 7.25 11.97
C HIS A 9 10.07 6.34 10.84
N LEU A 10 9.23 5.51 10.23
CA LEU A 10 9.62 4.73 9.06
C LEU A 10 9.91 5.60 7.84
N PHE A 11 9.24 6.74 7.69
CA PHE A 11 9.53 7.69 6.61
C PHE A 11 10.78 8.53 6.85
N THR A 12 10.98 8.99 8.09
CA THR A 12 12.03 9.97 8.41
C THR A 12 13.34 9.34 8.86
N LYS A 13 13.28 8.14 9.45
CA LYS A 13 14.44 7.42 9.99
C LYS A 13 14.31 5.93 9.67
N LEU A 14 14.73 5.53 8.48
CA LEU A 14 14.94 4.13 8.11
C LEU A 14 16.11 3.51 8.91
N SER A 15 16.14 3.74 10.20
CA SER A 15 17.19 3.24 11.07
C SER A 15 16.82 1.86 11.61
N GLU A 16 17.84 1.06 11.89
CA GLU A 16 17.68 -0.24 12.57
C GLU A 16 16.84 -0.09 13.85
N GLN A 17 17.07 1.00 14.58
CA GLN A 17 16.34 1.31 15.82
C GLN A 17 14.83 1.51 15.61
N SER A 18 14.40 2.12 14.49
CA SER A 18 12.97 2.30 14.16
C SER A 18 12.29 0.96 13.91
N PHE A 19 12.92 0.06 13.15
CA PHE A 19 12.39 -1.28 12.90
C PHE A 19 12.33 -2.12 14.19
N GLN A 20 13.38 -2.09 15.00
CA GLN A 20 13.44 -2.80 16.27
C GLN A 20 12.36 -2.29 17.25
N ASN A 21 12.10 -0.99 17.28
CA ASN A 21 11.08 -0.40 18.12
C ASN A 21 9.67 -0.92 17.73
N ILE A 22 9.36 -0.98 16.44
CA ILE A 22 8.07 -1.53 15.95
C ILE A 22 7.95 -3.01 16.30
N ILE A 23 9.00 -3.80 16.11
CA ILE A 23 8.98 -5.23 16.39
C ILE A 23 8.80 -5.51 17.88
N ARG A 24 9.49 -4.77 18.76
CA ARG A 24 9.44 -4.99 20.20
C ARG A 24 8.22 -4.39 20.88
N ASN A 25 7.89 -3.14 20.51
CA ASN A 25 6.86 -2.34 21.20
C ASN A 25 5.53 -2.22 20.43
N GLY A 26 5.50 -2.72 19.19
CA GLY A 26 4.29 -2.71 18.37
C GLY A 26 3.23 -3.67 18.91
N SER A 27 2.00 -3.21 19.00
CA SER A 27 0.84 -4.04 19.35
C SER A 27 -0.07 -4.25 18.15
N TYR A 28 -0.92 -5.29 18.20
CA TYR A 28 -1.95 -5.51 17.18
C TYR A 28 -2.89 -4.32 17.03
N ALA A 29 -3.35 -3.77 18.14
CA ALA A 29 -4.24 -2.62 18.13
C ALA A 29 -3.62 -1.42 17.40
N ARG A 30 -2.34 -1.15 17.64
CA ARG A 30 -1.60 -0.10 16.91
C ARG A 30 -1.44 -0.43 15.43
N ALA A 31 -1.11 -1.68 15.10
CA ALA A 31 -0.97 -2.11 13.71
C ALA A 31 -2.28 -1.91 12.93
N ILE A 32 -3.40 -2.36 13.49
CA ILE A 32 -4.74 -2.19 12.89
C ILE A 32 -5.10 -0.70 12.79
N LEU A 33 -4.88 0.08 13.84
CA LEU A 33 -5.18 1.51 13.83
C LEU A 33 -4.36 2.24 12.75
N ASN A 34 -3.08 1.93 12.63
CA ASN A 34 -2.22 2.47 11.56
C ASN A 34 -2.73 2.09 10.18
N LEU A 35 -3.16 0.83 9.99
CA LEU A 35 -3.70 0.36 8.71
C LEU A 35 -5.02 1.08 8.38
N VAL A 36 -5.96 1.11 9.32
CA VAL A 36 -7.25 1.78 9.11
C VAL A 36 -7.04 3.26 8.77
N THR A 37 -6.23 3.96 9.57
CA THR A 37 -5.97 5.39 9.32
C THR A 37 -5.27 5.63 8.00
N SER A 38 -4.21 4.88 7.67
CA SER A 38 -3.51 5.05 6.40
C SER A 38 -4.42 4.73 5.21
N THR A 39 -5.32 3.76 5.34
CA THR A 39 -6.32 3.42 4.33
C THR A 39 -7.34 4.55 4.16
N VAL A 40 -7.90 5.07 5.25
CA VAL A 40 -8.84 6.21 5.21
C VAL A 40 -8.18 7.43 4.59
N VAL A 41 -6.96 7.77 5.02
CA VAL A 41 -6.21 8.91 4.45
C VAL A 41 -5.97 8.71 2.95
N LEU A 42 -5.58 7.51 2.51
CA LEU A 42 -5.39 7.20 1.09
C LEU A 42 -6.69 7.45 0.28
N TYR A 43 -7.83 6.95 0.75
CA TYR A 43 -9.11 7.14 0.06
C TYR A 43 -9.56 8.60 0.04
N VAL A 44 -9.48 9.29 1.17
CA VAL A 44 -9.83 10.72 1.27
C VAL A 44 -8.96 11.55 0.35
N MET A 45 -7.64 11.34 0.35
CA MET A 45 -6.71 12.07 -0.51
C MET A 45 -6.95 11.76 -1.99
N THR A 46 -7.23 10.50 -2.34
CA THR A 46 -7.60 10.12 -3.71
C THR A 46 -8.85 10.88 -4.16
N TYR A 47 -9.89 10.91 -3.32
CA TYR A 47 -11.13 11.62 -3.62
C TYR A 47 -10.93 13.13 -3.77
N VAL A 48 -10.20 13.76 -2.86
CA VAL A 48 -9.87 15.21 -2.91
C VAL A 48 -9.10 15.52 -4.18
N LEU A 49 -8.09 14.73 -4.54
CA LEU A 49 -7.31 14.93 -5.76
C LEU A 49 -8.18 14.79 -7.02
N LEU A 50 -9.09 13.82 -7.04
CA LEU A 50 -10.07 13.69 -8.13
C LEU A 50 -10.96 14.91 -8.28
N LEU A 51 -11.43 15.48 -7.17
CA LEU A 51 -12.22 16.72 -7.18
C LEU A 51 -11.40 17.89 -7.72
N ILE A 52 -10.13 18.04 -7.29
CA ILE A 52 -9.23 19.09 -7.78
C ILE A 52 -9.00 18.93 -9.28
N VAL A 53 -8.65 17.73 -9.74
CA VAL A 53 -8.45 17.46 -11.17
C VAL A 53 -9.71 17.77 -11.97
N LYS A 54 -10.89 17.38 -11.49
CA LYS A 54 -12.18 17.66 -12.14
C LYS A 54 -12.46 19.16 -12.21
N ALA A 55 -12.13 19.93 -11.18
CA ALA A 55 -12.32 21.38 -11.14
C ALA A 55 -11.37 22.12 -12.08
N VAL A 56 -10.12 21.68 -12.20
CA VAL A 56 -9.05 22.33 -12.98
C VAL A 56 -9.05 21.90 -14.45
N SER A 57 -9.49 20.67 -14.76
CA SER A 57 -9.48 20.12 -16.12
C SER A 57 -10.14 21.00 -17.19
N PRO A 58 -11.30 21.66 -16.96
CA PRO A 58 -11.90 22.55 -17.95
C PRO A 58 -11.02 23.75 -18.27
N ALA A 59 -10.39 24.35 -17.25
CA ALA A 59 -9.48 25.50 -17.40
C ALA A 59 -8.21 25.14 -18.18
N LEU A 60 -7.79 23.87 -18.14
CA LEU A 60 -6.63 23.35 -18.88
C LEU A 60 -6.99 22.77 -20.26
N GLY A 61 -8.25 22.90 -20.72
CA GLY A 61 -8.69 22.37 -22.01
C GLY A 61 -8.72 20.83 -22.11
N ILE A 62 -8.70 20.12 -20.99
CA ILE A 62 -8.69 18.66 -20.94
C ILE A 62 -10.13 18.15 -21.13
N LYS A 63 -10.47 17.74 -22.35
CA LYS A 63 -11.85 17.36 -22.71
C LYS A 63 -12.37 16.04 -22.13
N ARG A 64 -11.53 15.15 -21.62
CA ARG A 64 -11.96 13.83 -21.07
C ARG A 64 -10.99 13.30 -20.00
N MET A 65 -11.38 13.46 -18.73
CA MET A 65 -11.01 12.52 -17.67
C MET A 65 -12.28 11.79 -17.19
N THR A 66 -12.99 11.13 -18.10
CA THR A 66 -14.29 10.49 -17.81
C THR A 66 -14.19 9.14 -17.09
N GLY A 67 -12.99 8.56 -16.94
CA GLY A 67 -12.83 7.24 -16.34
C GLY A 67 -12.66 7.19 -14.81
N LEU A 68 -12.49 8.35 -14.14
CA LEU A 68 -12.14 8.41 -12.72
C LEU A 68 -13.26 8.92 -11.79
N THR A 69 -14.47 9.13 -12.30
CA THR A 69 -15.49 9.94 -11.63
C THR A 69 -16.55 9.16 -10.83
N HIS A 70 -16.53 7.85 -10.82
CA HIS A 70 -17.49 7.08 -10.03
C HIS A 70 -16.77 6.39 -8.87
N PHE A 71 -17.05 6.88 -7.63
CA PHE A 71 -16.83 6.08 -6.44
C PHE A 71 -17.85 4.94 -6.48
N ASP A 72 -17.39 3.77 -6.88
CA ASP A 72 -18.23 2.57 -6.90
C ASP A 72 -18.15 1.91 -5.52
N ILE A 73 -19.27 1.96 -4.81
CA ILE A 73 -19.42 1.35 -3.46
C ILE A 73 -19.11 -0.14 -3.50
N VAL A 74 -19.49 -0.84 -4.58
CA VAL A 74 -19.23 -2.29 -4.73
C VAL A 74 -17.72 -2.55 -4.83
N SER A 75 -17.02 -1.75 -5.63
CA SER A 75 -15.56 -1.83 -5.72
C SER A 75 -14.86 -1.45 -4.40
N ALA A 76 -15.39 -0.46 -3.66
CA ALA A 76 -14.86 -0.10 -2.35
C ALA A 76 -15.03 -1.25 -1.34
N PHE A 77 -16.20 -1.88 -1.31
CA PHE A 77 -16.47 -3.06 -0.48
C PHE A 77 -15.60 -4.25 -0.91
N GLY A 78 -15.46 -4.50 -2.21
CA GLY A 78 -14.60 -5.53 -2.76
C GLY A 78 -13.14 -5.34 -2.37
N ASN A 79 -12.62 -4.12 -2.42
CA ASN A 79 -11.25 -3.81 -1.99
C ASN A 79 -11.07 -3.98 -0.48
N ALA A 80 -12.04 -3.56 0.34
CA ALA A 80 -11.98 -3.73 1.79
C ALA A 80 -12.02 -5.20 2.21
N SER A 81 -12.91 -6.00 1.61
CA SER A 81 -13.00 -7.45 1.86
C SER A 81 -11.74 -8.18 1.38
N PHE A 82 -11.16 -7.78 0.24
CA PHE A 82 -9.90 -8.30 -0.25
C PHE A 82 -8.73 -7.99 0.70
N LEU A 83 -8.69 -6.79 1.27
CA LEU A 83 -7.67 -6.41 2.26
C LEU A 83 -7.73 -7.32 3.49
N ILE A 84 -8.92 -7.64 4.00
CA ILE A 84 -9.09 -8.58 5.13
C ILE A 84 -8.60 -9.98 4.74
N PHE A 85 -9.00 -10.46 3.57
CA PHE A 85 -8.54 -11.74 3.02
C PHE A 85 -7.02 -11.76 2.87
N GLN A 86 -6.43 -10.70 2.32
CA GLN A 86 -4.99 -10.56 2.15
C GLN A 86 -4.25 -10.56 3.50
N ILE A 87 -4.80 -9.92 4.55
CA ILE A 87 -4.19 -9.91 5.88
C ILE A 87 -4.14 -11.33 6.44
N ILE A 88 -5.23 -12.06 6.37
CA ILE A 88 -5.33 -13.40 6.98
C ILE A 88 -4.53 -14.41 6.18
N LEU A 89 -4.84 -14.56 4.90
CA LEU A 89 -4.25 -15.59 4.04
C LEU A 89 -2.83 -15.22 3.62
N GLY A 90 -2.59 -13.96 3.25
CA GLY A 90 -1.26 -13.49 2.87
C GLY A 90 -0.25 -13.63 4.01
N ALA A 91 -0.62 -13.23 5.23
CA ALA A 91 0.23 -13.42 6.40
C ALA A 91 0.48 -14.91 6.71
N PHE A 92 -0.51 -15.78 6.48
CA PHE A 92 -0.35 -17.22 6.66
C PHE A 92 0.65 -17.81 5.66
N VAL A 93 0.50 -17.45 4.38
CA VAL A 93 1.41 -17.90 3.31
C VAL A 93 2.83 -17.40 3.58
N ILE A 94 2.98 -16.10 3.90
CA ILE A 94 4.28 -15.51 4.26
C ILE A 94 4.90 -16.29 5.42
N TRP A 95 4.16 -16.49 6.51
CA TRP A 95 4.65 -17.21 7.67
C TRP A 95 5.13 -18.60 7.31
N ARG A 96 4.33 -19.39 6.59
CA ARG A 96 4.69 -20.75 6.16
C ARG A 96 5.96 -20.77 5.31
N LEU A 97 6.05 -19.90 4.32
CA LEU A 97 7.22 -19.82 3.44
C LEU A 97 8.48 -19.41 4.23
N LEU A 98 8.36 -18.44 5.15
CA LEU A 98 9.50 -18.00 5.96
C LEU A 98 9.99 -19.11 6.90
N ILE A 99 9.09 -19.88 7.52
CA ILE A 99 9.45 -21.03 8.36
C ILE A 99 10.13 -22.12 7.51
N LEU A 100 9.60 -22.43 6.32
CA LEU A 100 10.22 -23.41 5.41
C LEU A 100 11.64 -23.01 4.98
N LEU A 101 11.93 -21.70 4.92
CA LEU A 101 13.27 -21.20 4.61
C LEU A 101 14.22 -21.12 5.82
N GLY A 102 13.79 -21.64 6.98
CA GLY A 102 14.58 -21.69 8.22
C GLY A 102 14.39 -20.50 9.14
N GLY A 103 13.36 -19.68 8.92
CA GLY A 103 13.01 -18.59 9.81
C GLY A 103 12.37 -19.07 11.11
N THR A 104 12.38 -18.19 12.11
CA THR A 104 11.72 -18.40 13.41
C THR A 104 10.56 -17.41 13.56
N GLY A 105 9.64 -17.69 14.47
CA GLY A 105 8.57 -16.76 14.79
C GLY A 105 7.18 -17.37 14.68
N THR A 106 6.22 -16.69 15.28
CA THR A 106 4.82 -17.12 15.33
C THR A 106 4.01 -16.49 14.20
N TYR A 107 2.95 -17.18 13.78
CA TYR A 107 1.98 -16.61 12.82
C TYR A 107 1.45 -15.25 13.28
N LYS A 108 1.10 -15.12 14.57
CA LYS A 108 0.63 -13.84 15.14
C LYS A 108 1.64 -12.70 14.91
N GLY A 109 2.91 -12.94 15.20
CA GLY A 109 3.93 -11.92 15.02
C GLY A 109 4.16 -11.56 13.55
N VAL A 110 4.15 -12.54 12.64
CA VAL A 110 4.23 -12.29 11.19
C VAL A 110 3.03 -11.48 10.71
N MET A 111 1.81 -11.86 11.10
CA MET A 111 0.60 -11.13 10.75
C MET A 111 0.64 -9.68 11.25
N ARG A 112 1.06 -9.43 12.50
CA ARG A 112 1.21 -8.08 13.05
C ARG A 112 2.17 -7.23 12.20
N ASN A 113 3.36 -7.75 11.90
CA ASN A 113 4.35 -7.03 11.11
C ASN A 113 3.90 -6.84 9.66
N TYR A 114 3.12 -7.79 9.11
CA TYR A 114 2.51 -7.65 7.80
C TYR A 114 1.49 -6.51 7.76
N ILE A 115 0.65 -6.36 8.79
CA ILE A 115 -0.29 -5.25 8.92
C ILE A 115 0.46 -3.90 8.96
N TYR A 116 1.58 -3.80 9.70
CA TYR A 116 2.42 -2.61 9.68
C TYR A 116 3.00 -2.33 8.28
N GLY A 117 3.45 -3.37 7.57
CA GLY A 117 3.93 -3.24 6.19
C GLY A 117 2.85 -2.70 5.25
N LEU A 118 1.61 -3.22 5.34
CA LEU A 118 0.47 -2.72 4.56
C LEU A 118 0.11 -1.27 4.91
N ALA A 119 0.11 -0.92 6.20
CA ALA A 119 -0.13 0.45 6.65
C ALA A 119 0.92 1.42 6.08
N TYR A 120 2.19 1.03 6.10
CA TYR A 120 3.27 1.80 5.48
C TYR A 120 3.08 1.93 3.96
N THR A 121 2.70 0.84 3.29
CA THR A 121 2.41 0.85 1.84
C THR A 121 1.32 1.87 1.49
N ASN A 122 0.23 1.90 2.26
CA ASN A 122 -0.86 2.85 2.04
C ASN A 122 -0.41 4.30 2.30
N ALA A 123 0.37 4.54 3.34
CA ALA A 123 0.92 5.87 3.63
C ALA A 123 1.88 6.32 2.51
N LEU A 124 2.76 5.45 2.04
CA LEU A 124 3.66 5.74 0.91
C LEU A 124 2.88 6.03 -0.38
N ARG A 125 1.86 5.21 -0.69
CA ARG A 125 0.98 5.45 -1.84
C ARG A 125 0.30 6.81 -1.77
N THR A 126 -0.13 7.25 -0.60
CA THR A 126 -0.73 8.58 -0.41
C THR A 126 0.25 9.68 -0.78
N VAL A 127 1.49 9.62 -0.27
CA VAL A 127 2.54 10.61 -0.59
C VAL A 127 2.84 10.62 -2.08
N VAL A 128 3.04 9.45 -2.68
CA VAL A 128 3.32 9.30 -4.11
C VAL A 128 2.17 9.84 -4.96
N LEU A 129 0.93 9.52 -4.59
CA LEU A 129 -0.28 9.99 -5.29
C LEU A 129 -0.33 11.54 -5.31
N VAL A 130 -0.10 12.17 -4.16
CA VAL A 130 -0.07 13.64 -4.05
C VAL A 130 1.02 14.22 -4.95
N LEU A 131 2.25 13.70 -4.85
CA LEU A 131 3.38 14.18 -5.66
C LEU A 131 3.12 14.04 -7.16
N VAL A 132 2.64 12.88 -7.60
CA VAL A 132 2.32 12.62 -9.00
C VAL A 132 1.25 13.58 -9.52
N HIS A 133 0.21 13.87 -8.71
CA HIS A 133 -0.83 14.82 -9.13
C HIS A 133 -0.30 16.27 -9.20
N ILE A 134 0.54 16.68 -8.24
CA ILE A 134 1.15 18.02 -8.28
C ILE A 134 2.04 18.16 -9.53
N VAL A 135 2.94 17.19 -9.76
CA VAL A 135 3.81 17.18 -10.94
C VAL A 135 2.99 17.09 -12.22
N GLY A 136 1.94 16.27 -12.22
CA GLY A 136 1.01 16.14 -13.33
C GLY A 136 0.36 17.48 -13.70
N LEU A 137 -0.16 18.20 -12.71
CA LEU A 137 -0.76 19.53 -12.93
C LEU A 137 0.26 20.52 -13.51
N ILE A 138 1.50 20.52 -12.99
CA ILE A 138 2.58 21.37 -13.50
C ILE A 138 2.91 21.02 -14.96
N LEU A 139 3.07 19.74 -15.28
CA LEU A 139 3.40 19.29 -16.64
C LEU A 139 2.25 19.56 -17.63
N PHE A 140 1.00 19.46 -17.20
CA PHE A 140 -0.15 19.86 -18.03
C PHE A 140 -0.15 21.35 -18.31
N TYR A 141 0.17 22.16 -17.29
CA TYR A 141 0.30 23.60 -17.46
C TYR A 141 1.41 24.00 -18.46
N VAL A 142 2.52 23.24 -18.48
CA VAL A 142 3.65 23.43 -19.42
C VAL A 142 3.44 22.72 -20.78
N SER A 143 2.23 22.19 -21.05
CA SER A 143 1.89 21.51 -22.31
C SER A 143 2.65 20.20 -22.59
N MET A 144 3.00 19.45 -21.55
CA MET A 144 3.65 18.12 -21.66
C MET A 144 2.75 16.95 -21.16
N PRO A 145 1.48 16.85 -21.58
CA PRO A 145 0.56 15.84 -21.01
C PRO A 145 0.94 14.40 -21.31
N LYS A 146 1.69 14.14 -22.38
CA LYS A 146 2.05 12.79 -22.83
C LYS A 146 2.88 12.02 -21.79
N TYR A 147 3.72 12.72 -21.04
CA TYR A 147 4.63 12.09 -20.07
C TYR A 147 4.04 11.88 -18.68
N VAL A 148 2.88 12.49 -18.38
CA VAL A 148 2.29 12.45 -17.03
C VAL A 148 1.84 11.02 -16.68
N GLY A 149 1.21 10.33 -17.62
CA GLY A 149 0.75 8.94 -17.40
C GLY A 149 1.91 7.98 -17.18
N ASP A 150 2.95 8.09 -17.99
CA ASP A 150 4.14 7.22 -17.91
C ASP A 150 4.91 7.47 -16.61
N MET A 151 5.10 8.73 -16.21
CA MET A 151 5.72 9.08 -14.93
C MET A 151 4.90 8.59 -13.74
N ALA A 152 3.57 8.77 -13.76
CA ALA A 152 2.69 8.28 -12.71
C ALA A 152 2.77 6.77 -12.56
N TYR A 153 2.80 6.04 -13.67
CA TYR A 153 2.95 4.60 -13.69
C TYR A 153 4.30 4.16 -13.08
N LEU A 154 5.42 4.73 -13.57
CA LEU A 154 6.76 4.39 -13.08
C LEU A 154 6.91 4.68 -11.59
N VAL A 155 6.51 5.88 -11.14
CA VAL A 155 6.63 6.26 -9.72
C VAL A 155 5.75 5.37 -8.84
N THR A 156 4.57 4.98 -9.31
CA THR A 156 3.69 4.04 -8.59
C THR A 156 4.32 2.66 -8.49
N MET A 157 4.90 2.14 -9.57
CA MET A 157 5.62 0.86 -9.55
C MET A 157 6.81 0.89 -8.58
N PHE A 158 7.68 1.90 -8.66
CA PHE A 158 8.82 2.03 -7.74
C PHE A 158 8.37 2.10 -6.28
N SER A 159 7.31 2.84 -5.99
CA SER A 159 6.77 2.93 -4.63
C SER A 159 6.27 1.57 -4.11
N GLN A 160 5.69 0.73 -4.96
CA GLN A 160 5.25 -0.61 -4.59
C GLN A 160 6.43 -1.54 -4.27
N TYR A 161 7.46 -1.56 -5.12
CA TYR A 161 8.67 -2.36 -4.86
C TYR A 161 9.38 -1.91 -3.58
N TYR A 162 9.46 -0.60 -3.36
CA TYR A 162 10.02 -0.05 -2.15
C TYR A 162 9.20 -0.43 -0.90
N ALA A 163 7.88 -0.41 -0.98
CA ALA A 163 7.00 -0.84 0.10
C ALA A 163 7.17 -2.33 0.44
N VAL A 164 7.32 -3.19 -0.58
CA VAL A 164 7.65 -4.62 -0.39
C VAL A 164 9.01 -4.77 0.30
N PHE A 165 10.00 -3.95 -0.07
CA PHE A 165 11.32 -3.96 0.56
C PHE A 165 11.25 -3.57 2.05
N ILE A 166 10.49 -2.53 2.40
CA ILE A 166 10.28 -2.14 3.81
C ILE A 166 9.56 -3.24 4.59
N GLY A 167 8.51 -3.85 4.01
CA GLY A 167 7.85 -5.02 4.61
C GLY A 167 8.81 -6.17 4.86
N ALA A 168 9.69 -6.46 3.90
CA ALA A 168 10.73 -7.48 4.05
C ALA A 168 11.75 -7.11 5.14
N GLN A 169 12.10 -5.84 5.30
CA GLN A 169 12.96 -5.37 6.39
C GLN A 169 12.35 -5.59 7.78
N LEU A 170 11.03 -5.39 7.94
CA LEU A 170 10.32 -5.71 9.17
C LEU A 170 10.29 -7.22 9.44
N MET A 171 9.98 -8.00 8.39
CA MET A 171 9.85 -9.46 8.52
C MET A 171 11.17 -10.14 8.84
N ARG A 172 12.27 -9.81 8.12
CA ARG A 172 13.57 -10.46 8.33
C ARG A 172 14.07 -10.36 9.76
N ARG A 173 13.83 -9.20 10.38
CA ARG A 173 14.24 -8.96 11.77
C ARG A 173 13.40 -9.73 12.76
N TYR A 174 12.12 -9.91 12.46
CA TYR A 174 11.23 -10.67 13.30
C TYR A 174 11.48 -12.17 13.22
N VAL A 175 11.70 -12.71 12.01
CA VAL A 175 11.88 -14.15 11.77
C VAL A 175 13.35 -14.58 11.74
N ASN A 176 14.28 -13.66 11.92
CA ASN A 176 15.74 -13.90 11.91
C ASN A 176 16.23 -14.56 10.60
N LEU A 177 15.79 -14.03 9.47
CA LEU A 177 16.20 -14.49 8.13
C LEU A 177 17.00 -13.43 7.37
N GLY A 178 17.76 -13.88 6.37
CA GLY A 178 18.44 -12.99 5.43
C GLY A 178 17.44 -12.18 4.60
N ILE A 179 17.82 -10.91 4.26
CA ILE A 179 16.94 -9.98 3.54
C ILE A 179 16.51 -10.52 2.18
N VAL A 180 17.39 -11.21 1.43
CA VAL A 180 17.09 -11.71 0.09
C VAL A 180 15.95 -12.75 0.14
N LYS A 181 16.07 -13.75 1.02
CA LYS A 181 15.03 -14.78 1.20
C LYS A 181 13.68 -14.14 1.59
N THR A 182 13.73 -13.21 2.55
CA THR A 182 12.51 -12.52 3.03
C THR A 182 11.90 -11.65 1.94
N TYR A 183 12.73 -10.93 1.18
CA TYR A 183 12.25 -10.10 0.07
C TYR A 183 11.59 -10.95 -1.02
N ILE A 184 12.17 -12.07 -1.42
CA ILE A 184 11.58 -12.98 -2.41
C ILE A 184 10.20 -13.45 -1.96
N VAL A 185 10.06 -13.89 -0.69
CA VAL A 185 8.76 -14.32 -0.15
C VAL A 185 7.73 -13.18 -0.20
N MET A 186 8.10 -12.00 0.27
CA MET A 186 7.21 -10.83 0.27
C MET A 186 6.83 -10.41 -1.15
N PHE A 187 7.78 -10.47 -2.08
CA PHE A 187 7.56 -10.12 -3.48
C PHE A 187 6.62 -11.12 -4.18
N VAL A 188 6.82 -12.42 -3.97
CA VAL A 188 5.93 -13.46 -4.52
C VAL A 188 4.50 -13.28 -4.00
N VAL A 189 4.32 -13.03 -2.70
CA VAL A 189 2.98 -12.80 -2.13
C VAL A 189 2.37 -11.52 -2.67
N ALA A 190 3.15 -10.46 -2.87
CA ALA A 190 2.67 -9.21 -3.48
C ALA A 190 2.20 -9.45 -4.94
N LEU A 191 2.96 -10.20 -5.75
CA LEU A 191 2.57 -10.57 -7.10
C LEU A 191 1.28 -11.40 -7.14
N LEU A 192 1.17 -12.40 -6.27
CA LEU A 192 -0.05 -13.20 -6.13
C LEU A 192 -1.25 -12.33 -5.75
N SER A 193 -1.08 -11.39 -4.83
CA SER A 193 -2.15 -10.46 -4.43
C SER A 193 -2.62 -9.61 -5.61
N VAL A 194 -1.71 -9.08 -6.42
CA VAL A 194 -2.05 -8.29 -7.62
C VAL A 194 -2.79 -9.14 -8.65
N SER A 195 -2.43 -10.41 -8.81
CA SER A 195 -3.07 -11.32 -9.77
C SER A 195 -4.47 -11.78 -9.31
N VAL A 196 -4.70 -11.92 -8.01
CA VAL A 196 -5.96 -12.39 -7.44
C VAL A 196 -7.00 -11.26 -7.29
N LEU A 197 -6.56 -10.02 -7.04
CA LEU A 197 -7.46 -8.88 -6.82
C LEU A 197 -8.50 -8.67 -7.95
N PRO A 198 -8.15 -8.69 -9.25
CA PRO A 198 -9.14 -8.49 -10.31
C PRO A 198 -10.20 -9.60 -10.35
N GLN A 199 -9.80 -10.85 -10.04
CA GLN A 199 -10.72 -11.99 -9.98
C GLN A 199 -11.66 -11.87 -8.79
N TRP A 200 -11.14 -11.44 -7.63
CA TRP A 200 -11.93 -11.17 -6.44
C TRP A 200 -12.96 -10.06 -6.68
N LEU A 201 -12.57 -8.96 -7.31
CA LEU A 201 -13.50 -7.87 -7.63
C LEU A 201 -14.60 -8.32 -8.59
N ARG A 202 -14.27 -9.12 -9.62
CA ARG A 202 -15.30 -9.73 -10.50
C ARG A 202 -16.28 -10.60 -9.73
N PHE A 203 -15.77 -11.43 -8.83
CA PHE A 203 -16.61 -12.28 -7.97
C PHE A 203 -17.56 -11.45 -7.09
N VAL A 204 -17.07 -10.41 -6.42
CA VAL A 204 -17.89 -9.51 -5.60
C VAL A 204 -18.97 -8.82 -6.45
N HIS A 205 -18.63 -8.34 -7.65
CA HIS A 205 -19.60 -7.75 -8.57
C HIS A 205 -20.69 -8.74 -9.03
N THR A 206 -20.37 -10.02 -9.14
CA THR A 206 -21.38 -11.05 -9.48
C THR A 206 -22.32 -11.38 -8.32
N LEU A 207 -21.87 -11.20 -7.07
CA LEU A 207 -22.71 -11.44 -5.88
C LEU A 207 -23.70 -10.31 -5.59
N VAL A 208 -23.42 -9.11 -6.09
CA VAL A 208 -24.23 -7.90 -5.81
C VAL A 208 -25.25 -7.63 -6.93
N LYS A 209 -25.11 -8.30 -8.07
CA LYS A 209 -26.13 -8.30 -9.15
C LYS A 209 -27.25 -9.29 -8.87
#